data_071562414e6d546a77822d30325df22e
#
_entry.id   071562414e6d546a77822d30325df22e
#
_cell.length_a   1.000
_cell.length_b   1.000
_cell.length_c   1.000
_cell.angle_alpha   90.00
_cell.angle_beta   90.00
_cell.angle_gamma   90.00
#
_symmetry.space_group_name_H-M   'P 1'
#
loop_
_entity.id
_entity.type
_entity.pdbx_description
1 polymer ?
#
loop_
_entity_poly.entity_id
_entity_poly.type
_entity_poly.pdbx_seq_one_letter_code
_entity_poly.pdbx_strand_id
1 'polypeptide(L)'
;MRWSLQEIFSALTPRLALAAFAVALVLGLAGCALEAPGPSVGTMPVNSFAHSAVGEDPAIAAIDDATFAFAHPQAMQGHPARMALAVASLDAMAGQFATGGRWLSMNSLAKQQMLQARLAVRARLGIPADAPSQDVVDDLVGASQELDRGDQAGAVQALTSPYFTRGPRRTLALLAHFPPMPIANHATVFASNYLFPGGSALGPNPR
;
A
#
# COMPACT_ATOMS: atom_id res chain seq x y z
N MET A 1 -33.23 -47.95 -51.36
CA MET A 1 -32.50 -46.70 -51.18
C MET A 1 -31.54 -46.82 -49.94
N ARG A 2 -30.27 -47.10 -50.24
CA ARG A 2 -29.23 -47.19 -49.15
C ARG A 2 -28.40 -45.95 -49.25
N TRP A 3 -28.65 -45.01 -48.34
CA TRP A 3 -27.76 -43.86 -48.13
C TRP A 3 -26.50 -44.36 -47.44
N SER A 4 -25.35 -44.14 -48.05
CA SER A 4 -24.09 -44.56 -47.44
C SER A 4 -23.76 -43.64 -46.29
N LEU A 5 -23.37 -44.21 -45.14
CA LEU A 5 -22.92 -43.47 -43.89
C LEU A 5 -21.81 -42.46 -44.16
N GLN A 6 -21.14 -42.58 -45.31
CA GLN A 6 -20.03 -41.71 -45.70
C GLN A 6 -20.48 -40.30 -46.10
N GLU A 7 -21.70 -40.11 -46.60
CA GLU A 7 -22.21 -38.79 -46.99
C GLU A 7 -22.69 -37.98 -45.77
N ILE A 8 -23.09 -38.66 -44.68
CA ILE A 8 -23.52 -38.00 -43.46
C ILE A 8 -22.32 -37.44 -42.70
N PHE A 9 -21.17 -38.12 -42.73
CA PHE A 9 -19.94 -37.65 -42.07
C PHE A 9 -19.28 -36.48 -42.79
N SER A 10 -19.40 -36.33 -44.07
CA SER A 10 -18.77 -35.24 -44.84
C SER A 10 -19.49 -33.90 -44.69
N ALA A 11 -20.78 -33.91 -44.30
CA ALA A 11 -21.56 -32.68 -44.11
C ALA A 11 -21.50 -32.13 -42.67
N LEU A 12 -21.11 -32.97 -41.68
CA LEU A 12 -21.07 -32.57 -40.28
C LEU A 12 -19.74 -31.93 -39.86
N THR A 13 -18.65 -32.29 -40.50
CA THR A 13 -17.29 -31.84 -40.12
C THR A 13 -17.02 -30.34 -40.25
N PRO A 14 -17.48 -29.66 -41.33
CA PRO A 14 -17.18 -28.22 -41.45
C PRO A 14 -17.98 -27.36 -40.46
N ARG A 15 -19.20 -27.80 -40.08
CA ARG A 15 -20.04 -27.04 -39.15
C ARG A 15 -19.56 -27.16 -37.69
N LEU A 16 -19.07 -28.32 -37.29
CA LEU A 16 -18.45 -28.52 -35.96
C LEU A 16 -17.12 -27.82 -35.84
N ALA A 17 -16.31 -27.78 -36.89
CA ALA A 17 -15.05 -27.05 -36.91
C ALA A 17 -15.25 -25.52 -36.81
N LEU A 18 -16.25 -24.97 -37.50
CA LEU A 18 -16.58 -23.54 -37.39
C LEU A 18 -17.11 -23.16 -35.99
N ALA A 19 -17.95 -24.02 -35.39
CA ALA A 19 -18.44 -23.78 -34.02
C ALA A 19 -17.32 -23.84 -32.98
N ALA A 20 -16.38 -24.78 -33.09
CA ALA A 20 -15.23 -24.90 -32.23
C ALA A 20 -14.28 -23.68 -32.35
N PHE A 21 -14.08 -23.16 -33.57
CA PHE A 21 -13.27 -21.98 -33.82
C PHE A 21 -13.91 -20.70 -33.25
N ALA A 22 -15.23 -20.57 -33.38
CA ALA A 22 -15.95 -19.43 -32.79
C ALA A 22 -15.89 -19.41 -31.26
N VAL A 23 -16.02 -20.56 -30.59
CA VAL A 23 -15.90 -20.70 -29.13
C VAL A 23 -14.48 -20.39 -28.67
N ALA A 24 -13.45 -20.85 -29.37
CA ALA A 24 -12.07 -20.57 -29.07
C ALA A 24 -11.73 -19.07 -29.22
N LEU A 25 -12.32 -18.39 -30.21
CA LEU A 25 -12.13 -16.95 -30.42
C LEU A 25 -12.78 -16.11 -29.30
N VAL A 26 -13.95 -16.51 -28.83
CA VAL A 26 -14.65 -15.81 -27.72
C VAL A 26 -13.92 -16.00 -26.40
N LEU A 27 -13.35 -17.17 -26.13
CA LEU A 27 -12.53 -17.42 -24.94
C LEU A 27 -11.19 -16.69 -24.98
N GLY A 28 -10.62 -16.46 -26.16
CA GLY A 28 -9.38 -15.69 -26.33
C GLY A 28 -9.56 -14.19 -26.08
N LEU A 29 -10.75 -13.63 -26.35
CA LEU A 29 -11.05 -12.20 -26.12
C LEU A 29 -11.41 -11.89 -24.66
N ALA A 30 -11.84 -12.86 -23.87
CA ALA A 30 -12.11 -12.69 -22.45
C ALA A 30 -10.84 -12.58 -21.58
N GLY A 31 -9.68 -12.99 -22.11
CA GLY A 31 -8.40 -12.94 -21.38
C GLY A 31 -7.78 -11.54 -21.24
N CYS A 32 -8.24 -10.54 -21.98
CA CYS A 32 -7.67 -9.18 -21.94
C CYS A 32 -8.34 -8.22 -20.95
N ALA A 33 -9.33 -8.65 -20.17
CA ALA A 33 -10.15 -7.76 -19.35
C ALA A 33 -9.98 -7.94 -17.84
N LEU A 34 -9.01 -8.71 -17.38
CA LEU A 34 -8.75 -8.95 -15.96
C LEU A 34 -7.32 -8.48 -15.59
N GLU A 35 -6.98 -7.26 -15.95
CA GLU A 35 -5.88 -6.60 -15.28
C GLU A 35 -6.39 -6.24 -13.89
N ALA A 36 -5.83 -6.89 -12.86
CA ALA A 36 -6.18 -6.56 -11.49
C ALA A 36 -5.95 -5.05 -11.27
N PRO A 37 -6.89 -4.34 -10.67
CA PRO A 37 -6.70 -2.92 -10.43
C PRO A 37 -5.38 -2.72 -9.70
N GLY A 38 -4.59 -1.75 -10.16
CA GLY A 38 -3.31 -1.41 -9.54
C GLY A 38 -3.48 -1.07 -8.06
N PRO A 39 -2.40 -1.04 -7.28
CA PRO A 39 -2.49 -0.74 -5.87
C PRO A 39 -3.11 0.65 -5.67
N SER A 40 -4.05 0.77 -4.72
CA SER A 40 -4.65 2.06 -4.39
C SER A 40 -3.59 3.06 -3.91
N VAL A 41 -3.79 4.34 -4.22
CA VAL A 41 -2.87 5.43 -3.93
C VAL A 41 -3.48 6.37 -2.91
N GLY A 42 -2.67 6.75 -1.90
CA GLY A 42 -2.98 7.81 -0.96
C GLY A 42 -1.92 8.91 -1.03
N THR A 43 -2.27 10.10 -0.59
CA THR A 43 -1.38 11.24 -0.46
C THR A 43 -1.41 11.75 0.97
N MET A 44 -0.25 12.11 1.51
CA MET A 44 -0.19 12.73 2.83
C MET A 44 -0.77 14.15 2.75
N PRO A 45 -1.67 14.54 3.68
CA PRO A 45 -2.12 15.91 3.79
C PRO A 45 -0.95 16.88 4.02
N VAL A 46 -1.04 18.08 3.44
CA VAL A 46 0.06 19.06 3.40
C VAL A 46 0.60 19.44 4.80
N ASN A 47 -0.25 19.37 5.82
CA ASN A 47 0.11 19.76 7.19
C ASN A 47 0.40 18.56 8.12
N SER A 48 0.60 17.37 7.55
CA SER A 48 0.84 16.16 8.35
C SER A 48 2.16 16.21 9.13
N PHE A 49 3.15 16.95 8.63
CA PHE A 49 4.48 17.06 9.20
C PHE A 49 4.74 18.49 9.70
N ALA A 50 4.04 18.88 10.78
CA ALA A 50 4.14 20.23 11.36
C ALA A 50 5.57 20.61 11.82
N HIS A 51 6.44 19.64 11.97
CA HIS A 51 7.83 19.81 12.41
C HIS A 51 8.86 19.67 11.27
N SER A 52 8.41 19.41 10.03
CA SER A 52 9.30 19.37 8.86
C SER A 52 9.82 20.78 8.54
N ALA A 53 11.00 20.85 7.97
CA ALA A 53 11.56 22.11 7.51
C ALA A 53 10.62 22.77 6.49
N VAL A 54 10.46 24.09 6.61
CA VAL A 54 9.63 24.85 5.66
C VAL A 54 10.14 24.62 4.23
N GLY A 55 9.27 24.10 3.36
CA GLY A 55 9.61 23.77 1.98
C GLY A 55 10.07 22.33 1.73
N GLU A 56 10.07 21.47 2.74
CA GLU A 56 10.33 20.05 2.55
C GLU A 56 9.20 19.39 1.74
N ASP A 57 9.59 18.52 0.82
CA ASP A 57 8.66 17.74 0.02
C ASP A 57 7.90 16.75 0.90
N PRO A 58 6.55 16.78 0.93
CA PRO A 58 5.77 15.90 1.79
C PRO A 58 6.03 14.40 1.59
N ALA A 59 6.44 13.99 0.39
CA ALA A 59 6.78 12.59 0.13
C ALA A 59 8.15 12.22 0.74
N ILE A 60 9.08 13.15 0.77
CA ILE A 60 10.38 12.97 1.45
C ILE A 60 10.16 12.88 2.96
N ALA A 61 9.43 13.85 3.53
CA ALA A 61 9.08 13.84 4.95
C ALA A 61 8.37 12.52 5.35
N ALA A 62 7.45 12.03 4.50
CA ALA A 62 6.74 10.78 4.76
C ALA A 62 7.67 9.57 4.79
N ILE A 63 8.59 9.44 3.82
CA ILE A 63 9.50 8.28 3.83
C ILE A 63 10.49 8.34 4.99
N ASP A 64 10.94 9.52 5.36
CA ASP A 64 11.85 9.69 6.50
C ASP A 64 11.17 9.37 7.82
N ASP A 65 9.93 9.83 8.03
CA ASP A 65 9.12 9.51 9.20
C ASP A 65 8.87 8.00 9.32
N ALA A 66 8.42 7.36 8.23
CA ALA A 66 8.23 5.91 8.21
C ALA A 66 9.54 5.15 8.46
N THR A 67 10.64 5.58 7.84
CA THR A 67 11.95 4.96 8.02
C THR A 67 12.41 5.05 9.46
N PHE A 68 12.31 6.22 10.07
CA PHE A 68 12.65 6.41 11.47
C PHE A 68 11.81 5.53 12.40
N ALA A 69 10.49 5.55 12.24
CA ALA A 69 9.58 4.84 13.13
C ALA A 69 9.79 3.31 13.09
N PHE A 70 9.91 2.73 11.89
CA PHE A 70 10.09 1.28 11.75
C PHE A 70 11.52 0.82 12.08
N ALA A 71 12.52 1.69 11.97
CA ALA A 71 13.89 1.39 12.41
C ALA A 71 14.05 1.47 13.94
N HIS A 72 13.24 2.28 14.62
CA HIS A 72 13.36 2.54 16.06
C HIS A 72 12.09 2.17 16.82
N PRO A 73 11.64 0.89 16.82
CA PRO A 73 10.38 0.50 17.42
C PRO A 73 10.31 0.78 18.92
N GLN A 74 11.44 0.83 19.62
CA GLN A 74 11.47 1.18 21.04
C GLN A 74 11.17 2.66 21.28
N ALA A 75 11.60 3.54 20.37
CA ALA A 75 11.30 4.97 20.44
C ALA A 75 9.82 5.29 20.13
N MET A 76 9.10 4.33 19.53
CA MET A 76 7.66 4.45 19.21
C MET A 76 6.76 3.96 20.34
N GLN A 77 7.30 3.26 21.35
CA GLN A 77 6.48 2.75 22.46
C GLN A 77 5.86 3.91 23.25
N GLY A 78 4.54 3.84 23.46
CA GLY A 78 3.79 4.90 24.14
C GLY A 78 3.51 6.15 23.30
N HIS A 79 3.88 6.15 22.00
CA HIS A 79 3.67 7.30 21.11
C HIS A 79 2.72 6.95 19.94
N PRO A 80 1.41 6.71 20.24
CA PRO A 80 0.45 6.28 19.21
C PRO A 80 0.26 7.31 18.09
N ALA A 81 0.36 8.61 18.39
CA ALA A 81 0.27 9.67 17.38
C ALA A 81 1.37 9.53 16.31
N ARG A 82 2.61 9.43 16.76
CA ARG A 82 3.76 9.26 15.85
C ARG A 82 3.69 7.96 15.06
N MET A 83 3.26 6.85 15.71
CA MET A 83 3.12 5.58 15.02
C MET A 83 1.98 5.60 14.00
N ALA A 84 0.86 6.28 14.28
CA ALA A 84 -0.22 6.47 13.33
C ALA A 84 0.26 7.23 12.08
N LEU A 85 0.99 8.33 12.28
CA LEU A 85 1.58 9.11 11.18
C LEU A 85 2.53 8.25 10.34
N ALA A 86 3.42 7.49 10.96
CA ALA A 86 4.38 6.62 10.27
C ALA A 86 3.69 5.50 9.46
N VAL A 87 2.60 4.94 9.98
CA VAL A 87 1.80 3.95 9.22
C VAL A 87 1.10 4.61 8.03
N ALA A 88 0.53 5.81 8.20
CA ALA A 88 -0.06 6.58 7.11
C ALA A 88 0.98 6.90 6.03
N SER A 89 2.18 7.31 6.45
CA SER A 89 3.33 7.59 5.59
C SER A 89 3.73 6.38 4.75
N LEU A 90 3.89 5.22 5.38
CA LEU A 90 4.18 3.96 4.68
C LEU A 90 3.06 3.60 3.68
N ASP A 91 1.80 3.74 4.09
CA ASP A 91 0.64 3.39 3.25
C ASP A 91 0.59 4.27 1.99
N ALA A 92 0.70 5.58 2.15
CA ALA A 92 0.73 6.54 1.05
C ALA A 92 1.91 6.29 0.10
N MET A 93 3.12 6.19 0.65
CA MET A 93 4.34 6.08 -0.15
C MET A 93 4.42 4.76 -0.91
N ALA A 94 3.91 3.66 -0.35
CA ALA A 94 3.87 2.38 -1.05
C ALA A 94 3.02 2.44 -2.33
N GLY A 95 1.86 3.10 -2.29
CA GLY A 95 1.00 3.32 -3.45
C GLY A 95 1.65 4.28 -4.47
N GLN A 96 2.16 5.41 -4.01
CA GLN A 96 2.79 6.41 -4.87
C GLN A 96 4.03 5.87 -5.60
N PHE A 97 4.90 5.13 -4.93
CA PHE A 97 6.08 4.51 -5.55
C PHE A 97 5.69 3.52 -6.64
N ALA A 98 4.63 2.75 -6.42
CA ALA A 98 4.18 1.75 -7.38
C ALA A 98 3.60 2.36 -8.66
N THR A 99 2.87 3.48 -8.58
CA THR A 99 2.04 4.01 -9.66
C THR A 99 2.37 5.44 -10.08
N GLY A 100 3.01 6.22 -9.21
CA GLY A 100 3.25 7.64 -9.47
C GLY A 100 4.31 7.89 -10.55
N GLY A 101 4.00 8.72 -11.54
CA GLY A 101 4.91 9.09 -12.63
C GLY A 101 6.23 9.69 -12.14
N ARG A 102 6.20 10.42 -11.03
CA ARG A 102 7.39 10.97 -10.37
C ARG A 102 8.42 9.88 -9.98
N TRP A 103 7.96 8.67 -9.71
CA TRP A 103 8.76 7.56 -9.20
C TRP A 103 9.08 6.49 -10.26
N LEU A 104 8.96 6.82 -11.55
CA LEU A 104 9.21 5.86 -12.64
C LEU A 104 10.62 5.28 -12.60
N SER A 105 11.62 6.09 -12.29
CA SER A 105 13.02 5.68 -12.20
C SER A 105 13.38 4.94 -10.91
N MET A 106 12.48 4.87 -9.94
CA MET A 106 12.73 4.16 -8.68
C MET A 106 12.89 2.67 -8.92
N ASN A 107 13.78 2.04 -8.19
CA ASN A 107 14.06 0.60 -8.27
C ASN A 107 12.78 -0.23 -8.06
N SER A 108 12.54 -1.18 -8.97
CA SER A 108 11.34 -2.01 -8.95
C SER A 108 11.25 -2.89 -7.70
N LEU A 109 12.37 -3.38 -7.18
CA LEU A 109 12.39 -4.16 -5.94
C LEU A 109 11.99 -3.29 -4.74
N ALA A 110 12.46 -2.04 -4.67
CA ALA A 110 12.05 -1.11 -3.62
C ALA A 110 10.52 -0.88 -3.64
N LYS A 111 9.94 -0.67 -4.83
CA LYS A 111 8.49 -0.54 -5.01
C LYS A 111 7.72 -1.77 -4.51
N GLN A 112 8.18 -2.97 -4.88
CA GLN A 112 7.57 -4.23 -4.44
C GLN A 112 7.67 -4.43 -2.94
N GLN A 113 8.83 -4.14 -2.34
CA GLN A 113 9.03 -4.27 -0.90
C GLN A 113 8.13 -3.31 -0.11
N MET A 114 7.96 -2.07 -0.58
CA MET A 114 7.05 -1.11 0.03
C MET A 114 5.59 -1.59 -0.01
N LEU A 115 5.14 -2.16 -1.13
CA LEU A 115 3.79 -2.76 -1.21
C LEU A 115 3.62 -3.95 -0.25
N GLN A 116 4.63 -4.83 -0.14
CA GLN A 116 4.60 -5.94 0.81
C GLN A 116 4.58 -5.45 2.26
N ALA A 117 5.37 -4.43 2.58
CA ALA A 117 5.39 -3.81 3.89
C ALA A 117 4.02 -3.21 4.25
N ARG A 118 3.38 -2.49 3.31
CA ARG A 118 2.02 -1.97 3.48
C ARG A 118 1.03 -3.08 3.82
N LEU A 119 1.02 -4.17 3.07
CA LEU A 119 0.12 -5.30 3.32
C LEU A 119 0.35 -5.92 4.71
N ALA A 120 1.60 -6.07 5.12
CA ALA A 120 1.95 -6.63 6.42
C ALA A 120 1.50 -5.70 7.58
N VAL A 121 1.69 -4.39 7.45
CA VAL A 121 1.27 -3.39 8.45
C VAL A 121 -0.25 -3.31 8.51
N ARG A 122 -0.94 -3.27 7.35
CA ARG A 122 -2.41 -3.33 7.28
C ARG A 122 -2.96 -4.57 7.98
N ALA A 123 -2.42 -5.74 7.69
CA ALA A 123 -2.83 -6.99 8.34
C ALA A 123 -2.63 -6.93 9.86
N ARG A 124 -1.56 -6.31 10.34
CA ARG A 124 -1.30 -6.12 11.78
C ARG A 124 -2.37 -5.26 12.43
N LEU A 125 -2.82 -4.21 11.78
CA LEU A 125 -3.87 -3.30 12.28
C LEU A 125 -5.29 -3.81 12.00
N GLY A 126 -5.46 -4.87 11.19
CA GLY A 126 -6.75 -5.38 10.75
C GLY A 126 -7.37 -4.51 9.67
N ILE A 127 -6.54 -3.87 8.83
CA ILE A 127 -6.98 -3.10 7.68
C ILE A 127 -7.04 -4.06 6.47
N PRO A 128 -8.16 -4.14 5.73
CA PRO A 128 -8.26 -4.94 4.52
C PRO A 128 -7.20 -4.55 3.48
N ALA A 129 -6.69 -5.53 2.75
CA ALA A 129 -5.66 -5.30 1.74
C ALA A 129 -6.13 -4.36 0.61
N ASP A 130 -7.42 -4.41 0.29
CA ASP A 130 -8.12 -3.64 -0.74
C ASP A 130 -8.71 -2.33 -0.23
N ALA A 131 -8.55 -1.98 1.06
CA ALA A 131 -9.01 -0.71 1.60
C ALA A 131 -8.41 0.47 0.80
N PRO A 132 -9.23 1.50 0.44
CA PRO A 132 -8.72 2.67 -0.24
C PRO A 132 -7.62 3.35 0.57
N SER A 133 -6.47 3.58 -0.08
CA SER A 133 -5.28 4.10 0.62
C SER A 133 -5.51 5.51 1.16
N GLN A 134 -6.27 6.34 0.43
CA GLN A 134 -6.55 7.70 0.89
C GLN A 134 -7.37 7.71 2.18
N ASP A 135 -8.42 6.88 2.26
CA ASP A 135 -9.26 6.80 3.46
C ASP A 135 -8.43 6.34 4.68
N VAL A 136 -7.58 5.32 4.48
CA VAL A 136 -6.68 4.82 5.54
C VAL A 136 -5.70 5.90 6.00
N VAL A 137 -5.14 6.65 5.06
CA VAL A 137 -4.20 7.75 5.34
C VAL A 137 -4.90 8.86 6.12
N ASP A 138 -6.07 9.30 5.64
CA ASP A 138 -6.80 10.41 6.25
C ASP A 138 -7.24 10.06 7.69
N ASP A 139 -7.74 8.85 7.92
CA ASP A 139 -8.15 8.36 9.23
C ASP A 139 -6.96 8.29 10.22
N LEU A 140 -5.81 7.76 9.78
CA LEU A 140 -4.61 7.66 10.61
C LEU A 140 -3.99 9.03 10.91
N VAL A 141 -3.93 9.92 9.92
CA VAL A 141 -3.46 11.30 10.11
C VAL A 141 -4.40 12.06 11.04
N GLY A 142 -5.71 11.92 10.85
CA GLY A 142 -6.71 12.49 11.74
C GLY A 142 -6.52 12.01 13.18
N ALA A 143 -6.37 10.70 13.39
CA ALA A 143 -6.11 10.15 14.72
C ALA A 143 -4.80 10.67 15.32
N SER A 144 -3.73 10.79 14.53
CA SER A 144 -2.46 11.38 14.97
C SER A 144 -2.64 12.81 15.46
N GLN A 145 -3.31 13.65 14.68
CA GLN A 145 -3.55 15.05 15.01
C GLN A 145 -4.39 15.23 16.27
N GLU A 146 -5.44 14.41 16.46
CA GLU A 146 -6.24 14.48 17.69
C GLU A 146 -5.45 14.05 18.93
N LEU A 147 -4.61 13.01 18.80
CA LEU A 147 -3.71 12.59 19.87
C LEU A 147 -2.70 13.67 20.26
N ASP A 148 -2.16 14.39 19.27
CA ASP A 148 -1.22 15.51 19.52
C ASP A 148 -1.89 16.70 20.24
N ARG A 149 -3.21 16.85 20.05
CA ARG A 149 -4.03 17.83 20.80
C ARG A 149 -4.45 17.31 22.19
N GLY A 150 -4.13 16.05 22.52
CA GLY A 150 -4.59 15.39 23.74
C GLY A 150 -6.05 14.89 23.68
N ASP A 151 -6.69 14.93 22.52
CA ASP A 151 -8.07 14.47 22.34
C ASP A 151 -8.14 12.98 22.00
N GLN A 152 -8.20 12.15 23.02
CA GLN A 152 -8.40 10.71 22.90
C GLN A 152 -9.75 10.33 22.27
N ALA A 153 -10.80 11.15 22.51
CA ALA A 153 -12.13 10.86 21.97
C ALA A 153 -12.16 11.14 20.46
N GLY A 154 -11.57 12.25 20.04
CA GLY A 154 -11.38 12.58 18.63
C GLY A 154 -10.56 11.53 17.88
N ALA A 155 -9.48 11.06 18.49
CA ALA A 155 -8.66 9.98 17.90
C ALA A 155 -9.43 8.66 17.75
N VAL A 156 -10.27 8.29 18.72
CA VAL A 156 -11.18 7.15 18.61
C VAL A 156 -12.16 7.37 17.46
N GLN A 157 -12.73 8.57 17.36
CA GLN A 157 -13.69 8.91 16.30
C GLN A 157 -13.06 8.84 14.92
N ALA A 158 -11.84 9.33 14.73
CA ALA A 158 -11.12 9.28 13.46
C ALA A 158 -10.93 7.84 12.93
N LEU A 159 -10.84 6.85 13.82
CA LEU A 159 -10.64 5.45 13.45
C LEU A 159 -11.95 4.62 13.41
N THR A 160 -13.12 5.26 13.33
CA THR A 160 -14.42 4.55 13.28
C THR A 160 -14.78 4.02 11.89
N SER A 161 -14.00 4.33 10.86
CA SER A 161 -14.28 3.84 9.51
C SER A 161 -14.29 2.29 9.46
N PRO A 162 -14.99 1.69 8.50
CA PRO A 162 -15.13 0.24 8.40
C PRO A 162 -13.81 -0.47 8.10
N TYR A 163 -12.78 0.28 7.73
CA TYR A 163 -11.46 -0.30 7.42
C TYR A 163 -10.68 -0.73 8.66
N PHE A 164 -10.96 -0.17 9.84
CA PHE A 164 -10.31 -0.62 11.09
C PHE A 164 -11.10 -1.73 11.76
N THR A 165 -11.06 -2.93 11.18
CA THR A 165 -11.90 -4.08 11.58
C THR A 165 -11.67 -4.56 13.01
N ARG A 166 -10.55 -4.18 13.64
CA ARG A 166 -10.29 -4.47 15.06
C ARG A 166 -11.02 -3.50 16.01
N GLY A 167 -11.61 -2.44 15.46
CA GLY A 167 -12.23 -1.35 16.16
C GLY A 167 -11.23 -0.28 16.65
N PRO A 168 -11.69 0.97 16.80
CA PRO A 168 -10.83 2.14 16.99
C PRO A 168 -9.96 2.07 18.25
N ARG A 169 -10.54 1.68 19.39
CA ARG A 169 -9.79 1.59 20.66
C ARG A 169 -8.68 0.55 20.62
N ARG A 170 -8.93 -0.60 19.99
CA ARG A 170 -7.91 -1.64 19.85
C ARG A 170 -6.83 -1.24 18.86
N THR A 171 -7.18 -0.52 17.81
CA THR A 171 -6.23 0.05 16.87
C THR A 171 -5.30 1.06 17.56
N LEU A 172 -5.85 1.98 18.37
CA LEU A 172 -5.02 2.92 19.16
C LEU A 172 -4.10 2.20 20.15
N ALA A 173 -4.59 1.17 20.84
CA ALA A 173 -3.75 0.38 21.73
C ALA A 173 -2.62 -0.35 20.99
N LEU A 174 -2.88 -0.85 19.78
CA LEU A 174 -1.85 -1.43 18.93
C LEU A 174 -0.83 -0.39 18.45
N LEU A 175 -1.27 0.82 18.08
CA LEU A 175 -0.37 1.91 17.69
C LEU A 175 0.52 2.36 18.87
N ALA A 176 -0.01 2.41 20.10
CA ALA A 176 0.76 2.72 21.29
C ALA A 176 1.84 1.67 21.63
N HIS A 177 1.60 0.43 21.27
CA HIS A 177 2.51 -0.71 21.53
C HIS A 177 2.79 -1.50 20.25
N PHE A 178 3.18 -0.77 19.21
CA PHE A 178 3.39 -1.36 17.89
C PHE A 178 4.62 -2.29 17.94
N PRO A 179 4.47 -3.54 17.49
CA PRO A 179 5.58 -4.49 17.55
C PRO A 179 6.62 -4.17 16.47
N PRO A 180 7.88 -4.58 16.66
CA PRO A 180 8.87 -4.53 15.60
C PRO A 180 8.35 -5.21 14.32
N MET A 181 8.52 -4.54 13.19
CA MET A 181 8.11 -5.03 11.86
C MET A 181 9.32 -5.03 10.91
N PRO A 182 10.16 -6.08 10.92
CA PRO A 182 11.38 -6.13 10.09
C PRO A 182 11.11 -5.91 8.60
N ILE A 183 9.98 -6.40 8.10
CA ILE A 183 9.59 -6.21 6.69
C ILE A 183 9.35 -4.72 6.37
N ALA A 184 8.71 -3.96 7.27
CA ALA A 184 8.48 -2.53 7.09
C ALA A 184 9.78 -1.74 7.23
N ASN A 185 10.59 -2.04 8.25
CA ASN A 185 11.91 -1.42 8.43
C ASN A 185 12.79 -1.61 7.20
N HIS A 186 12.94 -2.85 6.72
CA HIS A 186 13.77 -3.14 5.56
C HIS A 186 13.27 -2.41 4.30
N ALA A 187 11.97 -2.40 4.07
CA ALA A 187 11.37 -1.76 2.90
C ALA A 187 11.56 -0.24 2.91
N THR A 188 11.32 0.42 4.06
CA THR A 188 11.44 1.89 4.16
C THR A 188 12.89 2.35 4.06
N VAL A 189 13.83 1.67 4.74
CA VAL A 189 15.27 1.96 4.62
C VAL A 189 15.75 1.76 3.19
N PHE A 190 15.35 0.66 2.53
CA PHE A 190 15.74 0.39 1.16
C PHE A 190 15.17 1.44 0.20
N ALA A 191 13.92 1.85 0.37
CA ALA A 191 13.30 2.90 -0.44
C ALA A 191 13.97 4.25 -0.21
N SER A 192 14.23 4.65 1.02
CA SER A 192 14.93 5.90 1.38
C SER A 192 16.30 6.00 0.70
N ASN A 193 17.07 4.91 0.69
CA ASN A 193 18.38 4.88 0.02
C ASN A 193 18.31 5.14 -1.50
N TYR A 194 17.17 4.86 -2.15
CA TYR A 194 16.98 5.18 -3.57
C TYR A 194 16.49 6.61 -3.81
N LEU A 195 15.91 7.24 -2.83
CA LEU A 195 15.52 8.66 -2.94
C LEU A 195 16.73 9.59 -2.83
N PHE A 196 17.73 9.18 -2.10
CA PHE A 196 18.97 9.90 -1.87
C PHE A 196 20.19 9.10 -2.35
N PRO A 197 20.37 8.92 -3.68
CA PRO A 197 21.55 8.21 -4.18
C PRO A 197 22.80 9.06 -3.92
N GLY A 198 23.43 8.89 -2.81
CA GLY A 198 24.56 9.66 -2.31
C GLY A 198 24.42 10.08 -0.85
N GLY A 199 23.25 9.90 -0.25
CA GLY A 199 22.95 10.24 1.14
C GLY A 199 23.16 9.09 2.13
N SER A 200 23.96 8.11 1.80
CA SER A 200 24.37 7.07 2.75
C SER A 200 25.44 7.62 3.68
N ALA A 201 25.21 8.67 4.38
CA ALA A 201 26.11 9.01 5.47
C ALA A 201 25.53 10.09 6.37
N LEU A 202 24.45 9.79 7.06
CA LEU A 202 24.35 10.29 8.43
C LEU A 202 24.93 9.21 9.37
N GLY A 203 26.13 8.75 9.03
CA GLY A 203 27.05 8.26 10.01
C GLY A 203 27.48 9.44 10.88
N PRO A 204 27.70 9.26 12.20
CA PRO A 204 28.14 10.33 13.07
C PRO A 204 29.42 10.91 12.52
N ASN A 205 29.41 12.20 12.16
CA ASN A 205 30.59 12.94 11.79
C ASN A 205 31.52 12.95 13.03
N PRO A 206 32.68 12.31 12.99
CA PRO A 206 33.62 12.36 14.09
C PRO A 206 34.31 13.74 14.06
N ARG A 207 33.89 14.62 14.92
CA ARG A 207 34.71 15.75 15.39
C ARG A 207 34.70 15.77 16.91
#